data_226c10d8bd340fc7421857811b329403
#
_entry.id   226c10d8bd340fc7421857811b329403
#
_cell.length_a   1.000
_cell.length_b   1.000
_cell.length_c   1.000
_cell.angle_alpha   90.00
_cell.angle_beta   90.00
_cell.angle_gamma   90.00
#
_symmetry.space_group_name_H-M   'P 1'
#
loop_
_entity.id
_entity.type
_entity.pdbx_description
1 polymer ?
#
loop_
_entity_poly.entity_id
_entity_poly.type
_entity_poly.pdbx_seq_one_letter_code
_entity_poly.pdbx_strand_id
1 'polypeptide(L)'
;MCAPSPRPRTTRLCFTPPTRRLREDSTDQMKRSAKPLTAPTPQRKATARRSSGFSGQVSEVDLRLLRVFHTVAAQGGFAAAEIALGKSKSSISLDISALETRLGLKLCKRGRSGFSLTSEGQSVLEATLGLLQNIQHFQQRINQISGILSGTFRLYVPDNLQTHGETPLIRAIETFTSHHPNVFMTVHSANTREVEVAVTTGQATAGIALYPQNIPGMQGIPLVSEALNLYCGARNALYSVPEEAITLDVLAAQRMIAVSEAATSPQWDEIRKHLSFRAAAENVDARALLILSGNFIGFLPEAFAKPLVDRGLLRHINFNNLQLITCCHFLARTSPETELMVETFRALLEDSY
;
A
#
# COMPACT_ATOMS: atom_id res chain seq x y z
N MET A 1 51.40 -18.59 0.00
CA MET A 1 50.94 -19.92 -0.41
C MET A 1 49.91 -20.38 0.61
N CYS A 2 48.65 -20.19 0.31
CA CYS A 2 47.51 -20.76 1.06
C CYS A 2 46.48 -21.23 0.05
N ALA A 3 46.11 -22.50 0.15
CA ALA A 3 45.24 -23.23 -0.73
C ALA A 3 43.75 -22.81 -0.54
N PRO A 4 42.91 -22.89 -1.56
CA PRO A 4 41.51 -22.57 -1.44
C PRO A 4 40.65 -23.72 -0.90
N SER A 5 39.70 -23.42 -0.05
CA SER A 5 38.69 -24.28 0.56
C SER A 5 37.57 -24.65 -0.42
N PRO A 6 36.94 -25.82 -0.34
CA PRO A 6 35.98 -26.32 -1.34
C PRO A 6 34.56 -25.79 -1.10
N ARG A 7 33.85 -25.56 -2.23
CA ARG A 7 32.43 -25.15 -2.31
C ARG A 7 31.49 -26.33 -1.98
N PRO A 8 30.32 -26.08 -1.35
CA PRO A 8 29.32 -27.13 -1.15
C PRO A 8 28.53 -27.41 -2.43
N ARG A 9 28.22 -28.68 -2.66
CA ARG A 9 27.45 -29.24 -3.77
C ARG A 9 25.95 -28.93 -3.62
N THR A 10 25.37 -28.34 -4.63
CA THR A 10 23.92 -28.21 -4.82
C THR A 10 23.31 -29.54 -5.27
N THR A 11 22.44 -30.12 -4.44
CA THR A 11 21.62 -31.29 -4.81
C THR A 11 20.35 -30.81 -5.51
N ARG A 12 20.25 -31.08 -6.80
CA ARG A 12 18.99 -30.93 -7.57
C ARG A 12 18.08 -32.11 -7.29
N LEU A 13 16.90 -31.87 -6.75
CA LEU A 13 15.81 -32.83 -6.74
C LEU A 13 14.99 -32.66 -8.03
N CYS A 14 15.05 -33.67 -8.89
CA CYS A 14 14.20 -33.84 -10.05
C CYS A 14 12.83 -34.37 -9.60
N PHE A 15 11.77 -33.65 -9.88
CA PHE A 15 10.40 -34.16 -9.83
C PHE A 15 9.94 -34.53 -11.23
N THR A 16 9.67 -35.81 -11.47
CA THR A 16 8.99 -36.34 -12.66
C THR A 16 7.51 -36.54 -12.37
N PRO A 17 6.59 -36.12 -13.25
CA PRO A 17 5.16 -36.41 -13.10
C PRO A 17 4.80 -37.79 -13.65
N PRO A 18 3.77 -38.48 -13.11
CA PRO A 18 3.39 -39.81 -13.55
C PRO A 18 2.55 -39.78 -14.85
N THR A 19 2.96 -40.61 -15.78
CA THR A 19 2.28 -40.94 -17.03
C THR A 19 1.01 -41.78 -16.77
N ARG A 20 -0.11 -41.35 -17.29
CA ARG A 20 -1.39 -42.09 -17.30
C ARG A 20 -1.50 -42.82 -18.64
N ARG A 21 -1.52 -44.16 -18.57
CA ARG A 21 -1.70 -45.07 -19.69
C ARG A 21 -3.14 -45.00 -20.25
N LEU A 22 -3.19 -44.90 -21.57
CA LEU A 22 -4.37 -45.21 -22.37
C LEU A 22 -4.61 -46.74 -22.35
N ARG A 23 -5.88 -47.15 -22.19
CA ARG A 23 -6.37 -48.47 -22.53
C ARG A 23 -7.29 -48.34 -23.74
N GLU A 24 -6.87 -48.96 -24.82
CA GLU A 24 -7.72 -49.38 -25.94
C GLU A 24 -8.38 -50.70 -25.55
N ASP A 25 -9.63 -50.87 -25.94
CA ASP A 25 -10.31 -52.14 -26.38
C ASP A 25 -11.76 -51.78 -26.60
N SER A 26 -12.25 -52.02 -27.70
CA SER A 26 -12.66 -53.10 -28.58
C SER A 26 -14.12 -52.92 -28.98
N THR A 27 -14.28 -52.83 -30.29
CA THR A 27 -15.41 -53.15 -31.14
C THR A 27 -16.35 -54.26 -30.60
N ASP A 28 -17.67 -54.09 -30.69
CA ASP A 28 -18.53 -54.99 -31.50
C ASP A 28 -19.99 -54.50 -31.63
N GLN A 29 -20.42 -54.42 -32.85
CA GLN A 29 -21.68 -54.80 -33.52
C GLN A 29 -23.02 -54.82 -32.74
N MET A 30 -24.06 -54.27 -33.23
CA MET A 30 -25.09 -54.82 -34.17
C MET A 30 -26.36 -53.95 -34.18
N LYS A 31 -26.69 -53.49 -35.36
CA LYS A 31 -27.97 -53.39 -36.09
C LYS A 31 -29.34 -53.50 -35.34
N ARG A 32 -30.16 -52.57 -35.75
CA ARG A 32 -31.64 -52.57 -36.05
C ARG A 32 -32.34 -51.51 -35.21
N SER A 33 -33.02 -50.49 -35.72
CA SER A 33 -34.27 -50.55 -36.52
C SER A 33 -34.72 -49.12 -36.80
N ALA A 34 -35.09 -48.80 -37.99
CA ALA A 34 -35.60 -47.51 -38.43
C ALA A 34 -37.09 -47.34 -38.01
N LYS A 35 -37.43 -46.08 -37.61
CA LYS A 35 -38.82 -45.57 -37.73
C LYS A 35 -38.75 -43.98 -37.92
N PRO A 36 -39.79 -43.40 -38.48
CA PRO A 36 -39.62 -42.37 -39.51
C PRO A 36 -39.68 -40.94 -39.03
N LEU A 37 -39.23 -40.04 -39.92
CA LEU A 37 -39.18 -38.60 -39.87
C LEU A 37 -40.46 -37.95 -39.34
N THR A 38 -40.30 -37.10 -38.35
CA THR A 38 -41.11 -35.91 -38.17
C THR A 38 -40.23 -34.65 -38.43
N ALA A 39 -40.72 -33.77 -39.26
CA ALA A 39 -40.04 -32.57 -39.72
C ALA A 39 -39.67 -31.65 -38.55
N PRO A 40 -38.47 -31.03 -38.53
CA PRO A 40 -38.14 -30.07 -37.52
C PRO A 40 -38.82 -28.72 -37.79
N THR A 41 -39.55 -28.25 -36.79
CA THR A 41 -40.04 -26.87 -36.68
C THR A 41 -38.88 -25.91 -36.88
N PRO A 42 -39.02 -24.80 -37.63
CA PRO A 42 -37.94 -23.87 -37.82
C PRO A 42 -37.58 -23.19 -36.50
N GLN A 43 -36.45 -23.56 -35.93
CA GLN A 43 -35.83 -22.82 -34.84
C GLN A 43 -35.54 -21.39 -35.34
N ARG A 44 -36.23 -20.42 -34.74
CA ARG A 44 -35.99 -19.01 -34.87
C ARG A 44 -34.53 -18.77 -34.46
N LYS A 45 -33.61 -18.59 -35.42
CA LYS A 45 -32.26 -18.17 -35.21
C LYS A 45 -32.32 -16.87 -34.43
N ALA A 46 -31.98 -16.91 -33.14
CA ALA A 46 -31.63 -15.71 -32.37
C ALA A 46 -30.42 -15.11 -33.10
N THR A 47 -30.66 -14.08 -33.85
CA THR A 47 -29.60 -13.20 -34.38
C THR A 47 -28.88 -12.64 -33.19
N ALA A 48 -27.73 -13.23 -32.85
CA ALA A 48 -26.75 -12.57 -31.98
C ALA A 48 -26.47 -11.18 -32.58
N ARG A 49 -27.00 -10.13 -31.95
CA ARG A 49 -26.59 -8.77 -32.22
C ARG A 49 -25.08 -8.75 -32.00
N ARG A 50 -24.32 -8.73 -33.10
CA ARG A 50 -22.93 -8.34 -33.05
C ARG A 50 -22.93 -6.95 -32.43
N SER A 51 -22.48 -6.83 -31.19
CA SER A 51 -22.19 -5.54 -30.60
C SER A 51 -21.09 -4.92 -31.48
N SER A 52 -21.46 -3.89 -32.24
CA SER A 52 -20.44 -3.04 -32.86
C SER A 52 -19.65 -2.46 -31.71
N GLY A 53 -18.34 -2.78 -31.64
CA GLY A 53 -17.46 -2.20 -30.63
C GLY A 53 -17.54 -0.67 -30.66
N PHE A 54 -17.12 -0.02 -29.60
CA PHE A 54 -17.06 1.44 -29.48
C PHE A 54 -16.23 2.00 -30.65
N SER A 55 -16.91 2.59 -31.64
CA SER A 55 -16.31 3.11 -32.88
C SER A 55 -16.31 4.65 -32.93
N GLY A 56 -16.79 5.30 -31.87
CA GLY A 56 -16.91 6.75 -31.79
C GLY A 56 -15.69 7.43 -31.19
N GLN A 57 -15.53 8.73 -31.47
CA GLN A 57 -14.58 9.57 -30.75
C GLN A 57 -15.02 9.73 -29.30
N VAL A 58 -14.07 9.75 -28.36
CA VAL A 58 -14.34 10.07 -26.97
C VAL A 58 -14.67 11.56 -26.86
N SER A 59 -15.89 11.85 -26.44
CA SER A 59 -16.40 13.20 -26.27
C SER A 59 -16.34 13.64 -24.79
N GLU A 60 -16.58 14.93 -24.53
CA GLU A 60 -16.70 15.45 -23.17
C GLU A 60 -17.84 14.77 -22.38
N VAL A 61 -18.93 14.42 -23.07
CA VAL A 61 -20.05 13.68 -22.48
C VAL A 61 -19.58 12.30 -22.02
N ASP A 62 -18.75 11.61 -22.80
CA ASP A 62 -18.22 10.31 -22.42
C ASP A 62 -17.32 10.41 -21.16
N LEU A 63 -16.44 11.40 -21.12
CA LEU A 63 -15.61 11.64 -19.95
C LEU A 63 -16.44 11.91 -18.70
N ARG A 64 -17.52 12.66 -18.81
CA ARG A 64 -18.44 12.90 -17.71
C ARG A 64 -19.13 11.61 -17.25
N LEU A 65 -19.63 10.81 -18.18
CA LEU A 65 -20.28 9.53 -17.87
C LEU A 65 -19.31 8.52 -17.26
N LEU A 66 -18.07 8.45 -17.75
CA LEU A 66 -17.02 7.61 -17.19
C LEU A 66 -16.65 8.01 -15.76
N ARG A 67 -16.60 9.32 -15.43
CA ARG A 67 -16.40 9.79 -14.05
C ARG A 67 -17.54 9.36 -13.13
N VAL A 68 -18.79 9.48 -13.60
CA VAL A 68 -19.94 8.99 -12.82
C VAL A 68 -19.84 7.49 -12.58
N PHE A 69 -19.50 6.71 -13.61
CA PHE A 69 -19.32 5.26 -13.49
C PHE A 69 -18.21 4.90 -12.49
N HIS A 70 -17.06 5.55 -12.58
CA HIS A 70 -15.95 5.38 -11.63
C HIS A 70 -16.41 5.65 -10.20
N THR A 71 -17.13 6.75 -9.95
CA THR A 71 -17.61 7.09 -8.61
C THR A 71 -18.61 6.05 -8.09
N VAL A 72 -19.55 5.58 -8.93
CA VAL A 72 -20.49 4.51 -8.53
C VAL A 72 -19.77 3.22 -8.17
N ALA A 73 -18.74 2.86 -8.92
CA ALA A 73 -17.93 1.67 -8.63
C ALA A 73 -17.12 1.82 -7.33
N ALA A 74 -16.46 2.96 -7.14
CA ALA A 74 -15.65 3.26 -5.96
C ALA A 74 -16.48 3.32 -4.66
N GLN A 75 -17.71 3.85 -4.74
CA GLN A 75 -18.63 3.92 -3.59
C GLN A 75 -19.41 2.62 -3.34
N GLY A 76 -19.21 1.60 -4.16
CA GLY A 76 -19.89 0.32 -4.01
C GLY A 76 -21.39 0.34 -4.36
N GLY A 77 -21.87 1.40 -5.05
CA GLY A 77 -23.26 1.43 -5.52
C GLY A 77 -23.88 2.82 -5.71
N PHE A 78 -25.08 2.81 -6.24
CA PHE A 78 -25.80 4.01 -6.63
C PHE A 78 -26.19 4.91 -5.45
N ALA A 79 -26.60 4.32 -4.31
CA ALA A 79 -27.04 5.09 -3.15
C ALA A 79 -25.88 5.84 -2.47
N ALA A 80 -24.72 5.18 -2.32
CA ALA A 80 -23.54 5.84 -1.76
C ALA A 80 -22.97 6.91 -2.72
N ALA A 81 -23.09 6.72 -4.03
CA ALA A 81 -22.67 7.69 -5.03
C ALA A 81 -23.54 8.96 -5.07
N GLU A 82 -24.79 8.94 -4.58
CA GLU A 82 -25.66 10.14 -4.52
C GLU A 82 -25.00 11.27 -3.74
N ILE A 83 -24.44 10.93 -2.58
CA ILE A 83 -23.77 11.91 -1.71
C ILE A 83 -22.50 12.42 -2.38
N ALA A 84 -21.68 11.51 -2.92
CA ALA A 84 -20.40 11.85 -3.54
C ALA A 84 -20.54 12.69 -4.81
N LEU A 85 -21.62 12.51 -5.58
CA LEU A 85 -21.86 13.20 -6.85
C LEU A 85 -22.80 14.40 -6.72
N GLY A 86 -23.50 14.58 -5.60
CA GLY A 86 -24.55 15.58 -5.43
C GLY A 86 -25.70 15.41 -6.44
N LYS A 87 -25.98 14.16 -6.86
CA LYS A 87 -27.00 13.83 -7.87
C LYS A 87 -27.98 12.80 -7.32
N SER A 88 -29.24 12.86 -7.78
CA SER A 88 -30.21 11.82 -7.41
C SER A 88 -29.86 10.46 -8.02
N LYS A 89 -30.22 9.39 -7.35
CA LYS A 89 -30.03 7.99 -7.79
C LYS A 89 -30.63 7.74 -9.17
N SER A 90 -31.76 8.36 -9.50
CA SER A 90 -32.38 8.28 -10.83
C SER A 90 -31.51 8.90 -11.91
N SER A 91 -30.94 10.09 -11.66
CA SER A 91 -30.02 10.75 -12.58
C SER A 91 -28.74 9.93 -12.80
N ILE A 92 -28.14 9.41 -11.73
CA ILE A 92 -26.97 8.53 -11.83
C ILE A 92 -27.30 7.25 -12.63
N SER A 93 -28.49 6.67 -12.40
CA SER A 93 -28.96 5.50 -13.15
C SER A 93 -29.13 5.79 -14.65
N LEU A 94 -29.60 6.96 -15.03
CA LEU A 94 -29.69 7.41 -16.42
C LEU A 94 -28.30 7.61 -17.03
N ASP A 95 -27.39 8.26 -16.32
CA ASP A 95 -26.00 8.45 -16.76
C ASP A 95 -25.32 7.10 -17.04
N ILE A 96 -25.45 6.12 -16.14
CA ILE A 96 -24.89 4.76 -16.33
C ILE A 96 -25.55 4.06 -17.52
N SER A 97 -26.87 4.16 -17.66
CA SER A 97 -27.58 3.54 -18.80
C SER A 97 -27.18 4.17 -20.13
N ALA A 98 -26.94 5.48 -20.15
CA ALA A 98 -26.43 6.18 -21.33
C ALA A 98 -25.01 5.70 -21.70
N LEU A 99 -24.12 5.51 -20.71
CA LEU A 99 -22.79 4.96 -20.92
C LEU A 99 -22.86 3.52 -21.46
N GLU A 100 -23.66 2.66 -20.83
CA GLU A 100 -23.88 1.27 -21.28
C GLU A 100 -24.37 1.20 -22.72
N THR A 101 -25.31 2.07 -23.08
CA THR A 101 -25.85 2.16 -24.46
C THR A 101 -24.78 2.58 -25.46
N ARG A 102 -23.95 3.55 -25.07
CA ARG A 102 -22.91 4.10 -25.92
C ARG A 102 -21.75 3.12 -26.14
N LEU A 103 -21.39 2.38 -25.09
CA LEU A 103 -20.37 1.32 -25.19
C LEU A 103 -20.90 0.00 -25.77
N GLY A 104 -22.21 -0.19 -25.81
CA GLY A 104 -22.83 -1.46 -26.20
C GLY A 104 -22.59 -2.59 -25.17
N LEU A 105 -22.24 -2.26 -23.94
CA LEU A 105 -21.87 -3.18 -22.88
C LEU A 105 -22.75 -2.98 -21.64
N LYS A 106 -22.99 -4.05 -20.89
CA LYS A 106 -23.56 -3.96 -19.55
C LYS A 106 -22.42 -3.87 -18.52
N LEU A 107 -22.40 -2.79 -17.76
CA LEU A 107 -21.34 -2.52 -16.79
C LEU A 107 -21.71 -2.92 -15.36
N CYS A 108 -23.01 -2.84 -15.03
CA CYS A 108 -23.48 -3.06 -13.68
C CYS A 108 -24.60 -4.11 -13.64
N LYS A 109 -24.54 -4.99 -12.63
CA LYS A 109 -25.64 -5.85 -12.23
C LYS A 109 -26.41 -5.18 -11.11
N ARG A 110 -27.76 -5.19 -11.23
CA ARG A 110 -28.69 -4.66 -10.22
C ARG A 110 -29.60 -5.81 -9.82
N GLY A 111 -29.74 -6.06 -8.55
CA GLY A 111 -30.60 -7.14 -8.06
C GLY A 111 -30.81 -7.09 -6.56
N ARG A 112 -31.54 -8.09 -6.03
CA ARG A 112 -31.77 -8.27 -4.60
C ARG A 112 -30.47 -8.49 -3.79
N SER A 113 -29.40 -8.93 -4.44
CA SER A 113 -28.05 -9.10 -3.88
C SER A 113 -27.20 -7.83 -3.84
N GLY A 114 -27.76 -6.67 -4.24
CA GLY A 114 -27.04 -5.41 -4.22
C GLY A 114 -26.42 -5.02 -5.57
N PHE A 115 -25.44 -4.11 -5.51
CA PHE A 115 -24.66 -3.63 -6.65
C PHE A 115 -23.42 -4.51 -6.87
N SER A 116 -23.14 -4.85 -8.11
CA SER A 116 -21.85 -5.45 -8.51
C SER A 116 -21.53 -5.07 -9.96
N LEU A 117 -20.24 -5.02 -10.29
CA LEU A 117 -19.79 -4.87 -11.67
C LEU A 117 -19.96 -6.20 -12.44
N THR A 118 -20.13 -6.09 -13.77
CA THR A 118 -19.96 -7.22 -14.68
C THR A 118 -18.46 -7.42 -14.96
N SER A 119 -18.07 -8.49 -15.66
CA SER A 119 -16.69 -8.65 -16.18
C SER A 119 -16.32 -7.54 -17.13
N GLU A 120 -17.23 -7.15 -18.00
CA GLU A 120 -17.09 -6.02 -18.91
C GLU A 120 -16.98 -4.70 -18.13
N GLY A 121 -17.80 -4.54 -17.07
CA GLY A 121 -17.76 -3.39 -16.19
C GLY A 121 -16.41 -3.24 -15.48
N GLN A 122 -15.81 -4.34 -15.03
CA GLN A 122 -14.50 -4.32 -14.41
C GLN A 122 -13.41 -3.88 -15.41
N SER A 123 -13.41 -4.42 -16.61
CA SER A 123 -12.46 -4.04 -17.67
C SER A 123 -12.62 -2.58 -18.11
N VAL A 124 -13.87 -2.08 -18.20
CA VAL A 124 -14.15 -0.67 -18.51
C VAL A 124 -13.72 0.23 -17.36
N LEU A 125 -13.85 -0.20 -16.10
CA LEU A 125 -13.37 0.55 -14.94
C LEU A 125 -11.84 0.74 -14.98
N GLU A 126 -11.11 -0.33 -15.25
CA GLU A 126 -9.64 -0.28 -15.38
C GLU A 126 -9.21 0.64 -16.52
N ALA A 127 -9.84 0.52 -17.68
CA ALA A 127 -9.58 1.43 -18.81
C ALA A 127 -9.96 2.89 -18.49
N THR A 128 -11.04 3.11 -17.73
CA THR A 128 -11.47 4.45 -17.29
C THR A 128 -10.44 5.08 -16.34
N LEU A 129 -9.94 4.32 -15.38
CA LEU A 129 -8.89 4.80 -14.46
C LEU A 129 -7.64 5.24 -15.22
N GLY A 130 -7.17 4.42 -16.17
CA GLY A 130 -6.02 4.77 -17.02
C GLY A 130 -6.26 6.04 -17.86
N LEU A 131 -7.44 6.19 -18.45
CA LEU A 131 -7.80 7.39 -19.22
C LEU A 131 -7.84 8.65 -18.35
N LEU A 132 -8.47 8.59 -17.20
CA LEU A 132 -8.57 9.74 -16.28
C LEU A 132 -7.20 10.14 -15.74
N GLN A 133 -6.32 9.18 -15.46
CA GLN A 133 -4.93 9.42 -15.09
C GLN A 133 -4.17 10.13 -16.22
N ASN A 134 -4.30 9.65 -17.47
CA ASN A 134 -3.63 10.28 -18.62
C ASN A 134 -4.10 11.72 -18.87
N ILE A 135 -5.38 12.01 -18.64
CA ILE A 135 -5.90 13.40 -18.74
C ILE A 135 -5.27 14.26 -17.64
N GLN A 136 -5.19 13.76 -16.42
CA GLN A 136 -4.52 14.47 -15.32
C GLN A 136 -3.03 14.71 -15.61
N HIS A 137 -2.32 13.72 -16.13
CA HIS A 137 -0.93 13.87 -16.54
C HIS A 137 -0.75 14.91 -17.63
N PHE A 138 -1.62 14.93 -18.64
CA PHE A 138 -1.59 15.96 -19.67
C PHE A 138 -1.75 17.37 -19.07
N GLN A 139 -2.74 17.57 -18.19
CA GLN A 139 -2.96 18.85 -17.53
C GLN A 139 -1.74 19.28 -16.68
N GLN A 140 -1.14 18.34 -15.94
CA GLN A 140 0.07 18.59 -15.15
C GLN A 140 1.24 19.03 -16.04
N ARG A 141 1.46 18.35 -17.19
CA ARG A 141 2.53 18.72 -18.12
C ARG A 141 2.34 20.11 -18.72
N ILE A 142 1.12 20.49 -19.08
CA ILE A 142 0.84 21.84 -19.58
C ILE A 142 1.14 22.89 -18.50
N ASN A 143 0.73 22.62 -17.24
CA ASN A 143 1.01 23.52 -16.12
C ASN A 143 2.52 23.59 -15.82
N GLN A 144 3.26 22.50 -15.91
CA GLN A 144 4.73 22.47 -15.76
C GLN A 144 5.43 23.33 -16.80
N ILE A 145 4.99 23.31 -18.07
CA ILE A 145 5.52 24.20 -19.13
C ILE A 145 5.33 25.67 -18.75
N SER A 146 4.25 25.98 -18.04
CA SER A 146 3.95 27.33 -17.53
C SER A 146 4.62 27.65 -16.20
N GLY A 147 5.46 26.76 -15.65
CA GLY A 147 6.14 26.92 -14.35
C GLY A 147 5.19 26.82 -13.14
N ILE A 148 3.96 26.35 -13.32
CA ILE A 148 2.96 26.25 -12.26
C ILE A 148 2.85 24.77 -11.83
N LEU A 149 3.24 24.46 -10.60
CA LEU A 149 2.93 23.16 -10.02
C LEU A 149 1.44 23.06 -9.68
N SER A 150 0.82 21.97 -10.12
CA SER A 150 -0.60 21.72 -9.86
C SER A 150 -0.88 20.22 -9.86
N GLY A 151 -1.99 19.82 -9.24
CA GLY A 151 -2.39 18.42 -9.14
C GLY A 151 -2.38 17.92 -7.69
N THR A 152 -2.23 16.61 -7.49
CA THR A 152 -2.24 16.01 -6.15
C THR A 152 -0.86 15.49 -5.78
N PHE A 153 -0.32 15.98 -4.66
CA PHE A 153 0.87 15.44 -4.01
C PHE A 153 0.44 14.49 -2.89
N ARG A 154 0.64 13.21 -3.09
CA ARG A 154 0.31 12.17 -2.10
C ARG A 154 1.56 11.75 -1.37
N LEU A 155 1.65 12.14 -0.10
CA LEU A 155 2.77 11.84 0.79
C LEU A 155 2.37 10.72 1.77
N TYR A 156 3.14 9.65 1.81
CA TYR A 156 3.00 8.57 2.78
C TYR A 156 4.14 8.64 3.79
N VAL A 157 3.80 8.63 5.07
CA VAL A 157 4.77 8.85 6.16
C VAL A 157 4.54 7.85 7.29
N PRO A 158 5.58 7.43 8.04
CA PRO A 158 5.38 6.72 9.29
C PRO A 158 4.68 7.61 10.31
N ASP A 159 4.12 7.01 11.33
CA ASP A 159 3.58 7.74 12.48
C ASP A 159 4.69 8.43 13.28
N ASN A 160 4.30 9.31 14.19
CA ASN A 160 5.17 9.92 15.20
C ASN A 160 6.25 10.89 14.70
N LEU A 161 6.30 11.25 13.43
CA LEU A 161 7.30 12.21 12.93
C LEU A 161 7.18 13.62 13.54
N GLN A 162 5.99 13.98 14.05
CA GLN A 162 5.70 15.28 14.66
C GLN A 162 6.32 15.44 16.06
N THR A 163 6.73 14.38 16.74
CA THR A 163 7.28 14.49 18.10
C THR A 163 8.67 15.12 18.17
N HIS A 164 9.33 15.23 17.03
CA HIS A 164 10.64 15.89 16.91
C HIS A 164 10.58 17.43 16.86
N GLY A 165 9.38 18.02 17.03
CA GLY A 165 9.20 19.47 16.92
C GLY A 165 9.24 19.97 15.48
N GLU A 166 9.92 21.11 15.24
CA GLU A 166 10.11 21.65 13.89
C GLU A 166 11.06 20.77 13.07
N THR A 167 10.53 19.70 12.47
CA THR A 167 11.31 18.83 11.61
C THR A 167 11.49 19.45 10.23
N PRO A 168 12.56 19.11 9.50
CA PRO A 168 12.72 19.45 8.09
C PRO A 168 11.48 19.16 7.26
N LEU A 169 10.77 18.05 7.56
CA LEU A 169 9.53 17.69 6.88
C LEU A 169 8.42 18.72 7.09
N ILE A 170 8.23 19.22 8.31
CA ILE A 170 7.20 20.23 8.61
C ILE A 170 7.48 21.51 7.85
N ARG A 171 8.74 21.98 7.85
CA ARG A 171 9.15 23.18 7.10
C ARG A 171 9.00 22.99 5.59
N ALA A 172 9.37 21.83 5.08
CA ALA A 172 9.20 21.51 3.66
C ALA A 172 7.71 21.51 3.25
N ILE A 173 6.82 20.94 4.07
CA ILE A 173 5.37 20.98 3.84
C ILE A 173 4.86 22.43 3.86
N GLU A 174 5.24 23.23 4.86
CA GLU A 174 4.84 24.62 4.98
C GLU A 174 5.26 25.42 3.75
N THR A 175 6.53 25.37 3.40
CA THR A 175 7.10 26.11 2.26
C THR A 175 6.48 25.65 0.95
N PHE A 176 6.37 24.34 0.74
CA PHE A 176 5.81 23.76 -0.47
C PHE A 176 4.35 24.18 -0.69
N THR A 177 3.52 24.07 0.35
CA THR A 177 2.09 24.41 0.24
C THR A 177 1.85 25.92 0.09
N SER A 178 2.70 26.74 0.71
CA SER A 178 2.62 28.20 0.57
C SER A 178 3.00 28.68 -0.83
N HIS A 179 4.03 28.10 -1.43
CA HIS A 179 4.50 28.49 -2.76
C HIS A 179 3.71 27.86 -3.90
N HIS A 180 3.02 26.75 -3.65
CA HIS A 180 2.29 25.98 -4.67
C HIS A 180 0.81 25.76 -4.31
N PRO A 181 -0.01 26.84 -4.23
CA PRO A 181 -1.41 26.77 -3.78
C PRO A 181 -2.31 25.93 -4.69
N ASN A 182 -1.88 25.64 -5.92
CA ASN A 182 -2.62 24.79 -6.85
C ASN A 182 -2.32 23.29 -6.68
N VAL A 183 -1.46 22.92 -5.72
CA VAL A 183 -1.18 21.54 -5.37
C VAL A 183 -2.08 21.12 -4.21
N PHE A 184 -2.89 20.09 -4.43
CA PHE A 184 -3.66 19.47 -3.36
C PHE A 184 -2.80 18.40 -2.68
N MET A 185 -2.39 18.66 -1.43
CA MET A 185 -1.57 17.72 -0.66
C MET A 185 -2.44 16.78 0.16
N THR A 186 -2.15 15.47 0.11
CA THR A 186 -2.69 14.48 1.03
C THR A 186 -1.55 13.80 1.77
N VAL A 187 -1.73 13.59 3.07
CA VAL A 187 -0.76 12.87 3.92
C VAL A 187 -1.42 11.63 4.48
N HIS A 188 -0.77 10.50 4.32
CA HIS A 188 -1.24 9.19 4.79
C HIS A 188 -0.23 8.61 5.76
N SER A 189 -0.70 8.17 6.93
CA SER A 189 0.14 7.40 7.84
C SER A 189 0.18 5.94 7.39
N ALA A 190 1.40 5.38 7.28
CA ALA A 190 1.63 4.05 6.74
C ALA A 190 2.93 3.46 7.29
N ASN A 191 3.02 2.13 7.40
CA ASN A 191 4.28 1.48 7.74
C ASN A 191 5.25 1.46 6.53
N THR A 192 6.52 1.15 6.79
CA THR A 192 7.58 1.15 5.75
C THR A 192 7.19 0.37 4.49
N ARG A 193 6.63 -0.83 4.64
CA ARG A 193 6.24 -1.67 3.50
C ARG A 193 5.10 -1.05 2.68
N GLU A 194 4.12 -0.48 3.35
CA GLU A 194 3.01 0.22 2.68
C GLU A 194 3.52 1.45 1.92
N VAL A 195 4.44 2.21 2.51
CA VAL A 195 5.11 3.34 1.84
C VAL A 195 5.84 2.86 0.57
N GLU A 196 6.66 1.81 0.68
CA GLU A 196 7.40 1.24 -0.46
C GLU A 196 6.46 0.80 -1.58
N VAL A 197 5.38 0.08 -1.24
CA VAL A 197 4.37 -0.36 -2.21
C VAL A 197 3.67 0.85 -2.84
N ALA A 198 3.23 1.82 -2.05
CA ALA A 198 2.51 2.99 -2.55
C ALA A 198 3.37 3.83 -3.52
N VAL A 199 4.65 4.02 -3.22
CA VAL A 199 5.59 4.74 -4.10
C VAL A 199 5.88 3.92 -5.37
N THR A 200 6.14 2.61 -5.23
CA THR A 200 6.46 1.74 -6.38
C THR A 200 5.29 1.64 -7.36
N THR A 201 4.07 1.56 -6.86
CA THR A 201 2.85 1.45 -7.68
C THR A 201 2.35 2.80 -8.22
N GLY A 202 2.92 3.94 -7.78
CA GLY A 202 2.47 5.28 -8.12
C GLY A 202 1.20 5.71 -7.37
N GLN A 203 0.79 4.97 -6.35
CA GLN A 203 -0.29 5.38 -5.45
C GLN A 203 0.14 6.58 -4.60
N ALA A 204 1.39 6.61 -4.13
CA ALA A 204 2.03 7.76 -3.52
C ALA A 204 2.88 8.53 -4.55
N THR A 205 2.94 9.87 -4.42
CA THR A 205 3.88 10.73 -5.15
C THR A 205 5.27 10.64 -4.54
N ALA A 206 5.32 10.63 -3.22
CA ALA A 206 6.52 10.43 -2.42
C ALA A 206 6.18 9.77 -1.08
N GLY A 207 7.19 9.27 -0.40
CA GLY A 207 7.02 8.68 0.92
C GLY A 207 8.23 8.87 1.82
N ILE A 208 8.02 8.67 3.11
CA ILE A 208 9.09 8.56 4.11
C ILE A 208 9.01 7.16 4.71
N ALA A 209 10.10 6.44 4.70
CA ALA A 209 10.16 5.07 5.21
C ALA A 209 11.37 4.88 6.12
N LEU A 210 11.24 3.98 7.09
CA LEU A 210 12.28 3.60 8.02
C LEU A 210 13.07 2.43 7.43
N TYR A 211 14.36 2.61 7.18
CA TYR A 211 15.21 1.55 6.58
C TYR A 211 14.57 0.85 5.37
N PRO A 212 14.25 1.59 4.30
CA PRO A 212 13.61 1.00 3.13
C PRO A 212 14.54 -0.01 2.45
N GLN A 213 13.92 -0.97 1.77
CA GLN A 213 14.66 -1.89 0.92
C GLN A 213 15.19 -1.16 -0.32
N ASN A 214 16.33 -1.63 -0.84
CA ASN A 214 16.87 -1.11 -2.09
C ASN A 214 16.02 -1.63 -3.27
N ILE A 215 15.08 -0.82 -3.73
CA ILE A 215 14.17 -1.18 -4.83
C ILE A 215 14.67 -0.50 -6.12
N PRO A 216 14.91 -1.27 -7.20
CA PRO A 216 15.32 -0.70 -8.48
C PRO A 216 14.34 0.38 -8.99
N GLY A 217 14.86 1.53 -9.41
CA GLY A 217 14.05 2.66 -9.91
C GLY A 217 13.42 3.53 -8.82
N MET A 218 13.71 3.28 -7.55
CA MET A 218 13.34 4.13 -6.43
C MET A 218 14.61 4.76 -5.82
N GLN A 219 14.60 6.06 -5.64
CA GLN A 219 15.67 6.77 -4.95
C GLN A 219 15.30 6.89 -3.47
N GLY A 220 16.18 6.42 -2.61
CA GLY A 220 16.08 6.60 -1.15
C GLY A 220 17.13 7.60 -0.69
N ILE A 221 16.71 8.74 -0.14
CA ILE A 221 17.59 9.77 0.40
C ILE A 221 17.47 9.74 1.93
N PRO A 222 18.56 9.47 2.68
CA PRO A 222 18.52 9.50 4.14
C PRO A 222 18.19 10.90 4.62
N LEU A 223 17.26 11.00 5.56
CA LEU A 223 16.83 12.27 6.16
C LEU A 223 17.37 12.40 7.59
N VAL A 224 16.81 11.68 8.53
CA VAL A 224 17.12 11.79 9.94
C VAL A 224 17.28 10.41 10.56
N SER A 225 18.24 10.30 11.48
CA SER A 225 18.41 9.11 12.31
C SER A 225 17.92 9.39 13.73
N GLU A 226 17.26 8.42 14.33
CA GLU A 226 16.70 8.51 15.66
C GLU A 226 17.11 7.32 16.50
N ALA A 227 17.36 7.56 17.78
CA ALA A 227 17.63 6.52 18.77
C ALA A 227 16.32 5.99 19.36
N LEU A 228 16.18 4.69 19.36
CA LEU A 228 15.13 3.96 20.07
C LEU A 228 15.70 3.39 21.36
N ASN A 229 15.14 3.80 22.49
CA ASN A 229 15.52 3.30 23.80
C ASN A 229 14.51 2.23 24.28
N LEU A 230 14.96 1.35 25.16
CA LEU A 230 14.13 0.31 25.75
C LEU A 230 13.29 0.85 26.90
N TYR A 231 11.99 0.55 26.92
CA TYR A 231 11.05 1.02 27.96
C TYR A 231 10.20 -0.12 28.52
N CYS A 232 9.79 0.05 29.79
CA CYS A 232 8.71 -0.71 30.41
C CYS A 232 7.62 0.22 30.93
N GLY A 233 6.38 -0.29 31.03
CA GLY A 233 5.26 0.42 31.62
C GLY A 233 5.26 0.38 33.14
N ALA A 234 4.60 1.34 33.82
CA ALA A 234 4.55 1.43 35.27
C ALA A 234 3.96 0.20 35.98
N ARG A 235 3.22 -0.66 35.26
CA ARG A 235 2.67 -1.91 35.77
C ARG A 235 3.60 -3.12 35.55
N ASN A 236 4.70 -2.95 34.84
CA ASN A 236 5.67 -4.02 34.60
C ASN A 236 6.54 -4.24 35.85
N ALA A 237 6.92 -5.49 36.11
CA ALA A 237 7.78 -5.83 37.25
C ALA A 237 9.13 -5.11 37.20
N LEU A 238 9.66 -4.82 36.01
CA LEU A 238 10.92 -4.08 35.85
C LEU A 238 10.85 -2.62 36.28
N TYR A 239 9.66 -2.05 36.43
CA TYR A 239 9.51 -0.63 36.73
C TYR A 239 10.20 -0.21 38.03
N SER A 240 10.23 -1.09 39.03
CA SER A 240 10.84 -0.84 40.35
C SER A 240 12.18 -1.53 40.55
N VAL A 241 12.68 -2.26 39.54
CA VAL A 241 13.98 -2.97 39.66
C VAL A 241 15.13 -1.96 39.55
N PRO A 242 16.09 -1.92 40.48
CA PRO A 242 17.28 -1.07 40.34
C PRO A 242 18.02 -1.34 39.02
N GLU A 243 18.60 -0.29 38.43
CA GLU A 243 19.24 -0.40 37.11
C GLU A 243 20.39 -1.42 37.12
N GLU A 244 21.16 -1.45 38.21
CA GLU A 244 22.29 -2.39 38.43
C GLU A 244 21.86 -3.87 38.50
N ALA A 245 20.59 -4.13 38.79
CA ALA A 245 20.03 -5.47 38.84
C ALA A 245 19.41 -5.93 37.48
N ILE A 246 19.42 -5.06 36.47
CA ILE A 246 18.93 -5.42 35.15
C ILE A 246 20.00 -6.17 34.37
N THR A 247 19.93 -7.49 34.41
CA THR A 247 20.81 -8.40 33.67
C THR A 247 20.15 -8.93 32.39
N LEU A 248 20.92 -9.61 31.54
CA LEU A 248 20.37 -10.27 30.35
C LEU A 248 19.32 -11.32 30.71
N ASP A 249 19.51 -12.09 31.78
CA ASP A 249 18.54 -13.08 32.23
C ASP A 249 17.22 -12.44 32.69
N VAL A 250 17.30 -11.27 33.35
CA VAL A 250 16.13 -10.48 33.74
C VAL A 250 15.36 -9.99 32.51
N LEU A 251 16.06 -9.53 31.47
CA LEU A 251 15.45 -9.13 30.23
C LEU A 251 14.87 -10.32 29.43
N ALA A 252 15.57 -11.44 29.40
CA ALA A 252 15.15 -12.68 28.74
C ALA A 252 13.85 -13.25 29.33
N ALA A 253 13.62 -13.04 30.63
CA ALA A 253 12.37 -13.41 31.30
C ALA A 253 11.16 -12.52 30.89
N GLN A 254 11.38 -11.39 30.26
CA GLN A 254 10.32 -10.47 29.84
C GLN A 254 9.76 -10.86 28.46
N ARG A 255 8.52 -10.40 28.22
CA ARG A 255 7.90 -10.47 26.89
C ARG A 255 8.30 -9.23 26.09
N MET A 256 9.12 -9.44 25.06
CA MET A 256 9.60 -8.37 24.19
C MET A 256 8.65 -8.14 23.00
N ILE A 257 8.54 -6.90 22.59
CA ILE A 257 7.89 -6.52 21.32
C ILE A 257 8.96 -6.54 20.22
N ALA A 258 8.66 -7.20 19.10
CA ALA A 258 9.57 -7.26 17.96
C ALA A 258 9.74 -5.87 17.33
N VAL A 259 10.96 -5.56 16.91
CA VAL A 259 11.31 -4.34 16.17
C VAL A 259 11.81 -4.77 14.79
N SER A 260 11.18 -4.28 13.73
CA SER A 260 11.53 -4.59 12.33
C SER A 260 12.23 -3.42 11.62
N GLU A 261 12.22 -2.23 12.22
CA GLU A 261 12.51 -0.95 11.55
C GLU A 261 13.75 -0.25 12.12
N ALA A 262 14.72 -1.03 12.57
CA ALA A 262 15.95 -0.47 13.14
C ALA A 262 17.18 -1.13 12.53
N ALA A 263 18.28 -0.38 12.48
CA ALA A 263 19.56 -0.94 12.12
C ALA A 263 19.96 -2.04 13.11
N THR A 264 20.45 -3.14 12.58
CA THR A 264 21.05 -4.18 13.39
C THR A 264 22.48 -3.78 13.78
N SER A 265 22.88 -4.14 15.00
CA SER A 265 24.25 -4.01 15.46
C SER A 265 24.74 -5.37 15.99
N PRO A 266 26.07 -5.65 15.99
CA PRO A 266 26.58 -6.89 16.55
C PRO A 266 26.14 -7.12 18.00
N GLN A 267 26.05 -6.06 18.80
CA GLN A 267 25.54 -6.12 20.18
C GLN A 267 24.07 -6.55 20.20
N TRP A 268 23.22 -5.93 19.39
CA TRP A 268 21.79 -6.24 19.29
C TRP A 268 21.59 -7.67 18.77
N ASP A 269 22.33 -8.07 17.74
CA ASP A 269 22.24 -9.39 17.14
C ASP A 269 22.59 -10.50 18.13
N GLU A 270 23.48 -10.24 19.09
CA GLU A 270 23.80 -11.18 20.16
C GLU A 270 22.70 -11.19 21.23
N ILE A 271 22.31 -10.04 21.74
CA ILE A 271 21.29 -9.90 22.80
C ILE A 271 19.96 -10.50 22.38
N ARG A 272 19.47 -10.18 21.17
CA ARG A 272 18.15 -10.61 20.69
C ARG A 272 17.95 -12.12 20.62
N LYS A 273 19.03 -12.91 20.54
CA LYS A 273 18.97 -14.38 20.54
C LYS A 273 18.46 -14.94 21.88
N HIS A 274 18.64 -14.18 22.95
CA HIS A 274 18.23 -14.56 24.30
C HIS A 274 16.86 -14.01 24.68
N LEU A 275 16.29 -13.10 23.89
CA LEU A 275 15.03 -12.41 24.22
C LEU A 275 13.79 -13.17 23.72
N SER A 276 12.71 -13.06 24.49
CA SER A 276 11.43 -13.72 24.19
C SER A 276 10.46 -12.76 23.50
N PHE A 277 10.46 -12.73 22.16
CA PHE A 277 9.52 -11.93 21.38
C PHE A 277 8.14 -12.57 21.39
N ARG A 278 7.12 -11.84 21.91
CA ARG A 278 5.75 -12.32 22.10
C ARG A 278 4.69 -11.37 21.55
N ALA A 279 5.10 -10.26 20.97
CA ALA A 279 4.23 -9.29 20.31
C ALA A 279 4.98 -8.62 19.16
N ALA A 280 4.21 -8.06 18.23
CA ALA A 280 4.68 -7.16 17.19
C ALA A 280 3.71 -5.98 17.12
N ALA A 281 4.20 -4.83 16.70
CA ALA A 281 3.40 -3.63 16.48
C ALA A 281 3.90 -2.92 15.22
N GLU A 282 2.97 -2.47 14.39
CA GLU A 282 3.27 -1.87 13.09
C GLU A 282 3.66 -0.39 13.20
N ASN A 283 3.35 0.25 14.33
CA ASN A 283 3.61 1.66 14.57
C ASN A 283 3.96 1.95 16.04
N VAL A 284 4.45 3.15 16.31
CA VAL A 284 4.91 3.58 17.64
C VAL A 284 3.77 3.63 18.64
N ASP A 285 2.58 4.12 18.25
CA ASP A 285 1.40 4.20 19.13
C ASP A 285 0.94 2.82 19.59
N ALA A 286 0.82 1.86 18.66
CA ALA A 286 0.45 0.49 18.99
C ALA A 286 1.50 -0.19 19.89
N ARG A 287 2.78 0.11 19.67
CA ARG A 287 3.88 -0.38 20.51
C ARG A 287 3.79 0.17 21.93
N ALA A 288 3.49 1.47 22.05
CA ALA A 288 3.32 2.12 23.34
C ALA A 288 2.12 1.52 24.12
N LEU A 289 1.00 1.22 23.46
CA LEU A 289 -0.15 0.56 24.10
C LEU A 289 0.24 -0.78 24.72
N LEU A 290 1.03 -1.60 24.03
CA LEU A 290 1.54 -2.88 24.52
C LEU A 290 2.45 -2.67 25.75
N ILE A 291 3.36 -1.70 25.71
CA ILE A 291 4.27 -1.40 26.84
C ILE A 291 3.48 -0.88 28.04
N LEU A 292 2.56 0.06 27.83
CA LEU A 292 1.72 0.64 28.88
C LEU A 292 0.78 -0.39 29.54
N SER A 293 0.46 -1.49 28.84
CA SER A 293 -0.29 -2.61 29.45
C SER A 293 0.44 -3.26 30.63
N GLY A 294 1.77 -3.07 30.71
CA GLY A 294 2.64 -3.65 31.73
C GLY A 294 3.11 -5.09 31.45
N ASN A 295 2.57 -5.74 30.41
CA ASN A 295 2.92 -7.13 30.08
C ASN A 295 4.10 -7.27 29.12
N PHE A 296 4.52 -6.17 28.52
CA PHE A 296 5.57 -6.16 27.49
C PHE A 296 6.58 -5.07 27.76
N ILE A 297 7.79 -5.27 27.28
CA ILE A 297 8.82 -4.25 27.14
C ILE A 297 9.14 -4.06 25.66
N GLY A 298 9.63 -2.88 25.29
CA GLY A 298 9.91 -2.59 23.89
C GLY A 298 10.64 -1.28 23.67
N PHE A 299 11.10 -1.10 22.45
CA PHE A 299 11.83 0.09 22.04
C PHE A 299 10.87 1.17 21.55
N LEU A 300 11.07 2.39 22.02
CA LEU A 300 10.35 3.59 21.58
C LEU A 300 11.34 4.73 21.27
N PRO A 301 10.97 5.64 20.36
CA PRO A 301 11.68 6.89 20.20
C PRO A 301 11.71 7.69 21.50
N GLU A 302 12.87 8.28 21.80
CA GLU A 302 13.03 9.04 23.04
C GLU A 302 12.06 10.22 23.11
N ALA A 303 11.93 11.00 22.03
CA ALA A 303 11.03 12.13 21.97
C ALA A 303 9.57 11.77 22.22
N PHE A 304 9.14 10.60 21.73
CA PHE A 304 7.80 10.07 21.98
C PHE A 304 7.64 9.61 23.43
N ALA A 305 8.62 8.90 23.96
CA ALA A 305 8.54 8.31 25.29
C ALA A 305 8.67 9.34 26.42
N LYS A 306 9.42 10.43 26.21
CA LYS A 306 9.72 11.44 27.22
C LYS A 306 8.50 11.98 27.97
N PRO A 307 7.40 12.45 27.33
CA PRO A 307 6.21 12.92 28.04
C PRO A 307 5.54 11.83 28.88
N LEU A 308 5.66 10.57 28.49
CA LEU A 308 5.10 9.43 29.25
C LEU A 308 6.01 9.05 30.42
N VAL A 309 7.30 9.19 30.29
CA VAL A 309 8.28 9.05 31.39
C VAL A 309 8.09 10.16 32.43
N ASP A 310 7.97 11.43 32.00
CA ASP A 310 7.74 12.57 32.88
C ASP A 310 6.45 12.42 33.71
N ARG A 311 5.46 11.71 33.16
CA ARG A 311 4.19 11.38 33.86
C ARG A 311 4.27 10.10 34.70
N GLY A 312 5.39 9.42 34.75
CA GLY A 312 5.57 8.15 35.49
C GLY A 312 4.82 6.95 34.88
N LEU A 313 4.42 7.02 33.63
CA LEU A 313 3.74 5.94 32.92
C LEU A 313 4.69 4.94 32.29
N LEU A 314 5.86 5.41 31.89
CA LEU A 314 6.96 4.62 31.34
C LEU A 314 8.23 4.83 32.16
N ARG A 315 9.10 3.83 32.12
CA ARG A 315 10.48 3.92 32.61
C ARG A 315 11.43 3.48 31.51
N HIS A 316 12.48 4.27 31.29
CA HIS A 316 13.62 3.87 30.49
C HIS A 316 14.40 2.72 31.16
N ILE A 317 14.70 1.69 30.43
CA ILE A 317 15.52 0.54 30.85
C ILE A 317 16.89 0.71 30.22
N ASN A 318 17.87 1.19 31.01
CA ASN A 318 19.24 1.23 30.55
C ASN A 318 19.90 -0.14 30.78
N PHE A 319 20.21 -0.84 29.69
CA PHE A 319 20.97 -2.08 29.72
C PHE A 319 22.18 -1.95 28.81
N ASN A 320 23.36 -1.75 29.41
CA ASN A 320 24.64 -1.59 28.69
C ASN A 320 24.58 -0.55 27.57
N ASN A 321 23.87 0.55 27.78
CA ASN A 321 23.60 1.60 26.77
C ASN A 321 23.01 1.05 25.47
N LEU A 322 22.21 -0.01 25.56
CA LEU A 322 21.56 -0.60 24.40
C LEU A 322 20.56 0.36 23.78
N GLN A 323 20.88 0.82 22.59
CA GLN A 323 20.02 1.63 21.74
C GLN A 323 19.93 0.99 20.37
N LEU A 324 18.76 1.10 19.74
CA LEU A 324 18.59 0.82 18.33
C LEU A 324 18.52 2.13 17.57
N ILE A 325 19.09 2.18 16.39
CA ILE A 325 19.02 3.37 15.55
C ILE A 325 18.02 3.09 14.43
N THR A 326 17.10 3.99 14.22
CA THR A 326 16.26 4.03 13.02
C THR A 326 16.65 5.20 12.14
N CYS A 327 16.48 5.07 10.83
CA CYS A 327 16.80 6.13 9.87
C CYS A 327 15.63 6.30 8.90
N CYS A 328 15.09 7.51 8.87
CA CYS A 328 14.07 7.88 7.88
C CYS A 328 14.72 8.17 6.54
N HIS A 329 14.10 7.70 5.47
CA HIS A 329 14.52 7.97 4.10
C HIS A 329 13.34 8.55 3.32
N PHE A 330 13.60 9.59 2.57
CA PHE A 330 12.67 10.08 1.55
C PHE A 330 12.73 9.15 0.35
N LEU A 331 11.57 8.64 -0.07
CA LEU A 331 11.39 7.75 -1.20
C LEU A 331 10.56 8.44 -2.27
N ALA A 332 11.03 8.39 -3.51
CA ALA A 332 10.26 8.81 -4.65
C ALA A 332 10.57 7.93 -5.85
N ARG A 333 9.56 7.73 -6.68
CA ARG A 333 9.74 7.12 -8.00
C ARG A 333 9.99 8.21 -9.01
N THR A 334 11.04 8.08 -9.79
CA THR A 334 11.28 8.97 -10.91
C THR A 334 10.24 8.70 -12.00
N SER A 335 9.35 9.63 -12.24
CA SER A 335 8.40 9.60 -13.35
C SER A 335 8.32 10.99 -13.98
N PRO A 336 8.21 11.09 -15.32
CA PRO A 336 8.14 12.39 -16.00
C PRO A 336 6.98 13.28 -15.54
N GLU A 337 5.91 12.67 -14.98
CA GLU A 337 4.69 13.38 -14.60
C GLU A 337 4.81 14.05 -13.22
N THR A 338 5.60 13.47 -12.32
CA THR A 338 5.75 13.96 -10.94
C THR A 338 7.14 14.51 -10.64
N GLU A 339 8.07 14.38 -11.61
CA GLU A 339 9.48 14.70 -11.43
C GLU A 339 9.69 16.12 -10.84
N LEU A 340 9.13 17.15 -11.49
CA LEU A 340 9.28 18.52 -11.00
C LEU A 340 8.69 18.72 -9.60
N MET A 341 7.54 18.12 -9.30
CA MET A 341 6.88 18.24 -8.01
C MET A 341 7.68 17.52 -6.91
N VAL A 342 8.20 16.34 -7.23
CA VAL A 342 9.05 15.53 -6.33
C VAL A 342 10.37 16.26 -6.09
N GLU A 343 11.03 16.73 -7.15
CA GLU A 343 12.31 17.45 -7.05
C GLU A 343 12.19 18.75 -6.26
N THR A 344 11.10 19.52 -6.48
CA THR A 344 10.83 20.73 -5.70
C THR A 344 10.66 20.41 -4.22
N PHE A 345 9.87 19.38 -3.88
CA PHE A 345 9.65 18.98 -2.50
C PHE A 345 10.93 18.42 -1.86
N ARG A 346 11.73 17.64 -2.62
CA ARG A 346 13.00 17.10 -2.20
C ARG A 346 14.01 18.21 -1.86
N ALA A 347 14.14 19.20 -2.74
CA ALA A 347 15.03 20.34 -2.50
C ALA A 347 14.68 21.07 -1.20
N LEU A 348 13.40 21.30 -0.91
CA LEU A 348 12.95 21.91 0.34
C LEU A 348 13.26 21.04 1.58
N LEU A 349 13.24 19.71 1.44
CA LEU A 349 13.67 18.81 2.50
C LEU A 349 15.18 18.95 2.75
N GLU A 350 16.00 18.96 1.71
CA GLU A 350 17.46 19.07 1.81
C GLU A 350 17.89 20.43 2.36
N ASP A 351 17.25 21.53 1.96
CA ASP A 351 17.55 22.90 2.45
C ASP A 351 17.16 23.11 3.93
N SER A 352 16.34 22.22 4.47
CA SER A 352 15.86 22.30 5.85
C SER A 352 16.74 21.54 6.85
N TYR A 353 17.76 20.80 6.38
CA TYR A 353 18.76 20.10 7.17
C TYR A 353 20.04 20.90 7.29
#